data_89c695050bc90505428731188429fdf7
#
_entry.id   89c695050bc90505428731188429fdf7
#
_cell.length_a   1.000
_cell.length_b   1.000
_cell.length_c   1.000
_cell.angle_alpha   90.00
_cell.angle_beta   90.00
_cell.angle_gamma   90.00
#
_symmetry.space_group_name_H-M   'P 1'
#
loop_
_entity.id
_entity.type
_entity.pdbx_description
1 polymer ?
#
loop_
_entity_poly.entity_id
_entity_poly.type
_entity_poly.pdbx_seq_one_letter_code
_entity_poly.pdbx_strand_id
1 'polypeptide(L)'
;KPVAVGHAEERGVVAAASYEARRFGVRSAMSSQKAKRLCPQLIFIPGRMDMYKSVSRRIHEIFHEYTDIIEPISLDEAFLDVTENKPGMPLAVDIAKEIKRKVRERLSLVASAGVSYNKFLAKIASDYRKPDGLCTIHPDQALGFIARLPIESFWGVGPVTARKMHALGIHNGEQLRACS
;
A
#
# COMPACT_ATOMS: atom_id res chain seq x y z
N LYS A 1 6.06 -0.88 -21.09
CA LYS A 1 6.87 0.35 -21.11
C LYS A 1 6.85 0.99 -19.73
N PRO A 2 7.95 1.63 -19.25
CA PRO A 2 7.94 2.36 -17.98
C PRO A 2 7.09 3.62 -18.13
N VAL A 3 6.11 3.77 -17.22
CA VAL A 3 5.13 4.87 -17.21
C VAL A 3 5.10 5.50 -15.82
N ALA A 4 4.93 6.80 -15.76
CA ALA A 4 4.64 7.55 -14.54
C ALA A 4 3.44 8.48 -14.75
N VAL A 5 2.62 8.59 -13.72
CA VAL A 5 1.60 9.64 -13.64
C VAL A 5 2.25 10.90 -13.09
N GLY A 6 2.10 12.01 -13.77
CA GLY A 6 2.70 13.29 -13.39
C GLY A 6 2.94 14.16 -14.62
N HIS A 7 3.71 15.23 -14.42
CA HIS A 7 4.08 16.15 -15.50
C HIS A 7 5.58 16.08 -15.75
N ALA A 8 5.99 16.07 -17.03
CA ALA A 8 7.39 16.00 -17.42
C ALA A 8 8.16 17.32 -17.24
N GLU A 9 7.47 18.38 -16.87
CA GLU A 9 8.01 19.73 -16.72
C GLU A 9 9.06 19.85 -15.63
N GLU A 10 9.81 20.93 -15.63
CA GLU A 10 10.96 21.16 -14.75
C GLU A 10 10.62 21.07 -13.27
N ARG A 11 9.42 21.51 -12.86
CA ARG A 11 8.89 21.42 -11.49
C ARG A 11 7.95 20.24 -11.28
N GLY A 12 7.85 19.35 -12.26
CA GLY A 12 6.98 18.18 -12.20
C GLY A 12 7.41 17.19 -11.12
N VAL A 13 6.42 16.45 -10.59
CA VAL A 13 6.60 15.40 -9.59
C VAL A 13 5.91 14.12 -10.08
N VAL A 14 6.53 12.99 -9.81
CA VAL A 14 5.93 11.65 -10.02
C VAL A 14 4.85 11.44 -8.97
N ALA A 15 3.58 11.40 -9.38
CA ALA A 15 2.47 11.01 -8.51
C ALA A 15 2.44 9.49 -8.29
N ALA A 16 2.57 8.72 -9.39
CA ALA A 16 2.65 7.26 -9.34
C ALA A 16 3.61 6.74 -10.41
N ALA A 17 4.24 5.59 -10.17
CA ALA A 17 5.15 4.95 -11.12
C ALA A 17 4.75 3.49 -11.33
N SER A 18 4.72 3.03 -12.58
CA SER A 18 4.50 1.63 -12.92
C SER A 18 5.60 0.73 -12.35
N TYR A 19 5.34 -0.56 -12.21
CA TYR A 19 6.35 -1.50 -11.73
C TYR A 19 7.57 -1.57 -12.66
N GLU A 20 7.39 -1.37 -13.97
CA GLU A 20 8.47 -1.26 -14.94
C GLU A 20 9.34 -0.02 -14.67
N ALA A 21 8.72 1.13 -14.37
CA ALA A 21 9.47 2.33 -14.01
C ALA A 21 10.19 2.18 -12.65
N ARG A 22 9.57 1.49 -11.69
CA ARG A 22 10.17 1.21 -10.37
C ARG A 22 11.44 0.37 -10.45
N ARG A 23 11.59 -0.49 -11.48
CA ARG A 23 12.83 -1.27 -11.72
C ARG A 23 14.05 -0.37 -12.00
N PHE A 24 13.82 0.82 -12.54
CA PHE A 24 14.85 1.84 -12.76
C PHE A 24 15.05 2.75 -11.55
N GLY A 25 14.39 2.48 -10.42
CA GLY A 25 14.48 3.30 -9.22
C GLY A 25 13.53 4.49 -9.17
N VAL A 26 12.61 4.64 -10.15
CA VAL A 26 11.59 5.69 -10.14
C VAL A 26 10.58 5.42 -9.02
N ARG A 27 10.24 6.46 -8.24
CA ARG A 27 9.30 6.38 -7.10
C ARG A 27 8.39 7.59 -7.06
N SER A 28 7.23 7.44 -6.42
CA SER A 28 6.33 8.55 -6.11
C SER A 28 7.06 9.63 -5.29
N ALA A 29 6.62 10.86 -5.40
CA ALA A 29 7.22 12.08 -4.83
C ALA A 29 8.61 12.46 -5.37
N MET A 30 9.17 11.70 -6.32
CA MET A 30 10.42 12.04 -7.00
C MET A 30 10.19 13.18 -8.01
N SER A 31 11.15 14.11 -8.13
CA SER A 31 11.09 15.11 -9.20
C SER A 31 11.15 14.45 -10.57
N SER A 32 10.39 14.99 -11.53
CA SER A 32 10.33 14.46 -12.90
C SER A 32 11.70 14.45 -13.60
N GLN A 33 12.54 15.44 -13.33
CA GLN A 33 13.92 15.48 -13.83
C GLN A 33 14.75 14.29 -13.31
N LYS A 34 14.69 14.01 -11.99
CA LYS A 34 15.39 12.85 -11.41
C LYS A 34 14.86 11.55 -11.98
N ALA A 35 13.54 11.41 -12.12
CA ALA A 35 12.91 10.23 -12.71
C ALA A 35 13.36 10.00 -14.16
N LYS A 36 13.46 11.06 -14.98
CA LYS A 36 13.98 11.00 -16.35
C LYS A 36 15.44 10.61 -16.42
N ARG A 37 16.28 11.09 -15.47
CA ARG A 37 17.69 10.67 -15.41
C ARG A 37 17.84 9.17 -15.11
N LEU A 38 16.99 8.63 -14.21
CA LEU A 38 17.01 7.22 -13.86
C LEU A 38 16.41 6.33 -14.96
N CYS A 39 15.42 6.84 -15.71
CA CYS A 39 14.73 6.13 -16.77
C CYS A 39 14.48 7.09 -17.94
N PRO A 40 15.45 7.26 -18.88
CA PRO A 40 15.32 8.18 -20.03
C PRO A 40 14.09 7.89 -20.90
N GLN A 41 13.70 6.62 -21.03
CA GLN A 41 12.52 6.17 -21.78
C GLN A 41 11.20 6.30 -21.01
N LEU A 42 11.19 6.91 -19.83
CA LEU A 42 9.99 7.06 -19.01
C LEU A 42 8.95 7.93 -19.72
N ILE A 43 7.73 7.37 -19.82
CA ILE A 43 6.58 8.07 -20.38
C ILE A 43 5.79 8.71 -19.23
N PHE A 44 5.60 10.03 -19.28
CA PHE A 44 4.71 10.73 -18.35
C PHE A 44 3.31 10.81 -18.96
N ILE A 45 2.32 10.51 -18.12
CA ILE A 45 0.90 10.73 -18.44
C ILE A 45 0.29 11.65 -17.38
N PRO A 46 -0.59 12.57 -17.78
CA PRO A 46 -1.25 13.47 -16.84
C PRO A 46 -2.18 12.70 -15.91
N GLY A 47 -2.27 13.15 -14.66
CA GLY A 47 -3.23 12.60 -13.70
C GLY A 47 -4.67 12.99 -14.05
N ARG A 48 -5.62 12.08 -13.78
CA ARG A 48 -7.06 12.27 -14.00
C ARG A 48 -7.80 12.19 -12.67
N MET A 49 -7.70 13.24 -11.86
CA MET A 49 -8.18 13.24 -10.47
C MET A 49 -9.68 12.92 -10.36
N ASP A 50 -10.51 13.45 -11.28
CA ASP A 50 -11.95 13.17 -11.26
C ASP A 50 -12.26 11.70 -11.53
N MET A 51 -11.50 11.07 -12.44
CA MET A 51 -11.59 9.63 -12.69
C MET A 51 -11.18 8.85 -11.45
N TYR A 52 -10.09 9.22 -10.79
CA TYR A 52 -9.61 8.52 -9.58
C TYR A 52 -10.62 8.61 -8.45
N LYS A 53 -11.23 9.77 -8.22
CA LYS A 53 -12.32 9.95 -7.25
C LYS A 53 -13.57 9.11 -7.61
N SER A 54 -13.91 9.04 -8.89
CA SER A 54 -15.03 8.20 -9.35
C SER A 54 -14.78 6.72 -9.10
N VAL A 55 -13.58 6.24 -9.41
CA VAL A 55 -13.17 4.85 -9.17
C VAL A 55 -13.12 4.55 -7.66
N SER A 56 -12.58 5.47 -6.87
CA SER A 56 -12.55 5.36 -5.40
C SER A 56 -13.95 5.14 -4.82
N ARG A 57 -14.94 5.93 -5.25
CA ARG A 57 -16.34 5.74 -4.81
C ARG A 57 -16.86 4.35 -5.12
N ARG A 58 -16.62 3.84 -6.33
CA ARG A 58 -17.02 2.48 -6.73
C ARG A 58 -16.32 1.38 -5.91
N ILE A 59 -15.07 1.61 -5.50
CA ILE A 59 -14.37 0.70 -4.57
C ILE A 59 -15.04 0.72 -3.20
N HIS A 60 -15.40 1.90 -2.69
CA HIS A 60 -16.10 2.04 -1.41
C HIS A 60 -17.48 1.38 -1.43
N GLU A 61 -18.21 1.42 -2.56
CA GLU A 61 -19.47 0.67 -2.73
C GLU A 61 -19.24 -0.83 -2.51
N ILE A 62 -18.13 -1.38 -3.02
CA ILE A 62 -17.77 -2.78 -2.75
C ILE A 62 -17.46 -3.02 -1.27
N PHE A 63 -16.76 -2.10 -0.60
CA PHE A 63 -16.45 -2.23 0.83
C PHE A 63 -17.72 -2.23 1.69
N HIS A 64 -18.68 -1.36 1.36
CA HIS A 64 -19.97 -1.28 2.04
C HIS A 64 -20.84 -2.54 1.90
N GLU A 65 -20.55 -3.45 0.97
CA GLU A 65 -21.20 -4.75 0.92
C GLU A 65 -20.80 -5.63 2.13
N TYR A 66 -19.70 -5.33 2.81
CA TYR A 66 -19.16 -6.12 3.91
C TYR A 66 -19.24 -5.43 5.27
N THR A 67 -19.00 -4.13 5.33
CA THR A 67 -19.02 -3.34 6.58
C THR A 67 -19.28 -1.87 6.30
N ASP A 68 -19.83 -1.17 7.28
CA ASP A 68 -19.92 0.30 7.26
C ASP A 68 -18.81 0.96 8.12
N ILE A 69 -18.03 0.16 8.86
CA ILE A 69 -16.90 0.65 9.65
C ILE A 69 -15.67 0.70 8.74
N ILE A 70 -15.57 1.79 7.99
CA ILE A 70 -14.52 2.04 7.00
C ILE A 70 -13.78 3.32 7.38
N GLU A 71 -12.45 3.24 7.44
CA GLU A 71 -11.56 4.39 7.63
C GLU A 71 -10.71 4.59 6.39
N PRO A 72 -11.04 5.56 5.51
CA PRO A 72 -10.23 5.90 4.37
C PRO A 72 -8.88 6.50 4.80
N ILE A 73 -7.79 6.05 4.17
CA ILE A 73 -6.45 6.63 4.33
C ILE A 73 -6.16 7.56 3.13
N SER A 74 -6.57 7.14 1.94
CA SER A 74 -6.40 7.86 0.67
C SER A 74 -7.54 7.50 -0.30
N LEU A 75 -7.44 7.90 -1.57
CA LEU A 75 -8.42 7.51 -2.60
C LEU A 75 -8.40 6.01 -2.93
N ASP A 76 -7.29 5.34 -2.65
CA ASP A 76 -7.03 3.94 -3.02
C ASP A 76 -6.73 3.04 -1.82
N GLU A 77 -6.75 3.58 -0.61
CA GLU A 77 -6.46 2.83 0.62
C GLU A 77 -7.51 3.10 1.70
N ALA A 78 -7.96 2.03 2.37
CA ALA A 78 -8.84 2.12 3.53
C ALA A 78 -8.60 0.97 4.50
N PHE A 79 -8.88 1.19 5.78
CA PHE A 79 -9.09 0.14 6.75
C PHE A 79 -10.57 -0.22 6.81
N LEU A 80 -10.86 -1.51 6.94
CA LEU A 80 -12.19 -2.06 7.13
C LEU A 80 -12.21 -2.87 8.42
N ASP A 81 -13.10 -2.52 9.34
CA ASP A 81 -13.39 -3.41 10.47
C ASP A 81 -14.50 -4.38 10.02
N VAL A 82 -14.13 -5.66 9.94
CA VAL A 82 -15.02 -6.75 9.51
C VAL A 82 -15.29 -7.76 10.64
N THR A 83 -15.02 -7.35 11.90
CA THR A 83 -15.30 -8.17 13.09
C THR A 83 -16.76 -8.57 13.13
N GLU A 84 -17.67 -7.60 12.93
CA GLU A 84 -19.08 -7.82 12.65
C GLU A 84 -19.35 -7.39 11.21
N ASN A 85 -19.48 -8.35 10.31
CA ASN A 85 -19.64 -8.06 8.89
C ASN A 85 -21.03 -8.44 8.38
N LYS A 86 -21.54 -7.71 7.38
CA LYS A 86 -22.90 -7.85 6.85
C LYS A 86 -23.24 -9.25 6.31
N PRO A 87 -22.34 -9.91 5.56
CA PRO A 87 -22.62 -11.27 5.07
C PRO A 87 -22.44 -12.37 6.12
N GLY A 88 -22.01 -12.06 7.35
CA GLY A 88 -21.80 -13.06 8.40
C GLY A 88 -20.65 -14.04 8.11
N MET A 89 -19.65 -13.62 7.35
CA MET A 89 -18.51 -14.45 7.01
C MET A 89 -17.56 -14.60 8.22
N PRO A 90 -17.19 -15.84 8.59
CA PRO A 90 -16.41 -16.07 9.81
C PRO A 90 -14.93 -15.66 9.69
N LEU A 91 -14.39 -15.58 8.48
CA LEU A 91 -12.97 -15.31 8.25
C LEU A 91 -12.75 -14.03 7.45
N ALA A 92 -12.06 -13.06 8.05
CA ALA A 92 -11.70 -11.80 7.40
C ALA A 92 -10.84 -12.01 6.13
N VAL A 93 -10.06 -13.08 6.06
CA VAL A 93 -9.26 -13.42 4.88
C VAL A 93 -10.15 -13.78 3.68
N ASP A 94 -11.30 -14.39 3.90
CA ASP A 94 -12.23 -14.71 2.81
C ASP A 94 -12.98 -13.47 2.33
N ILE A 95 -13.33 -12.57 3.23
CA ILE A 95 -13.82 -11.22 2.87
C ILE A 95 -12.80 -10.50 1.99
N ALA A 96 -11.53 -10.50 2.38
CA ALA A 96 -10.46 -9.86 1.59
C ALA A 96 -10.32 -10.48 0.19
N LYS A 97 -10.43 -11.81 0.06
CA LYS A 97 -10.44 -12.49 -1.25
C LYS A 97 -11.61 -12.04 -2.11
N GLU A 98 -12.81 -11.98 -1.53
CA GLU A 98 -14.00 -11.55 -2.26
C GLU A 98 -13.92 -10.10 -2.70
N ILE A 99 -13.48 -9.19 -1.83
CA ILE A 99 -13.27 -7.78 -2.18
C ILE A 99 -12.29 -7.68 -3.36
N LYS A 100 -11.13 -8.34 -3.29
CA LYS A 100 -10.15 -8.37 -4.37
C LYS A 100 -10.75 -8.88 -5.69
N ARG A 101 -11.52 -9.96 -5.62
CA ARG A 101 -12.23 -10.53 -6.79
C ARG A 101 -13.20 -9.51 -7.38
N LYS A 102 -14.08 -8.90 -6.57
CA LYS A 102 -15.06 -7.90 -7.04
C LYS A 102 -14.40 -6.66 -7.63
N VAL A 103 -13.32 -6.16 -7.03
CA VAL A 103 -12.53 -5.05 -7.58
C VAL A 103 -12.00 -5.40 -8.96
N ARG A 104 -11.50 -6.62 -9.14
CA ARG A 104 -11.00 -7.09 -10.45
C ARG A 104 -12.13 -7.22 -11.47
N GLU A 105 -13.24 -7.87 -11.11
CA GLU A 105 -14.37 -8.15 -12.01
C GLU A 105 -15.11 -6.87 -12.41
N ARG A 106 -15.40 -5.99 -11.46
CA ARG A 106 -16.23 -4.79 -11.70
C ARG A 106 -15.45 -3.59 -12.19
N LEU A 107 -14.15 -3.50 -11.85
CA LEU A 107 -13.34 -2.31 -12.11
C LEU A 107 -12.12 -2.59 -12.97
N SER A 108 -11.81 -3.85 -13.27
CA SER A 108 -10.58 -4.28 -13.97
C SER A 108 -9.30 -3.78 -13.27
N LEU A 109 -9.35 -3.65 -11.95
CA LEU A 109 -8.23 -3.21 -11.12
C LEU A 109 -7.71 -4.36 -10.26
N VAL A 110 -6.46 -4.23 -9.84
CA VAL A 110 -5.79 -5.16 -8.93
C VAL A 110 -5.61 -4.47 -7.58
N ALA A 111 -6.04 -5.14 -6.50
CA ALA A 111 -5.86 -4.68 -5.13
C ALA A 111 -4.99 -5.66 -4.34
N SER A 112 -4.19 -5.15 -3.40
CA SER A 112 -3.54 -5.95 -2.36
C SER A 112 -4.28 -5.76 -1.04
N ALA A 113 -4.37 -6.82 -0.24
CA ALA A 113 -5.03 -6.78 1.05
C ALA A 113 -4.14 -7.36 2.15
N GLY A 114 -4.20 -6.74 3.32
CA GLY A 114 -3.61 -7.24 4.55
C GLY A 114 -4.69 -7.50 5.59
N VAL A 115 -4.62 -8.64 6.26
CA VAL A 115 -5.57 -9.04 7.29
C VAL A 115 -4.84 -9.21 8.62
N SER A 116 -5.31 -8.51 9.65
CA SER A 116 -4.78 -8.68 11.00
C SER A 116 -5.77 -8.11 12.04
N TYR A 117 -5.44 -8.24 13.32
CA TYR A 117 -6.28 -7.80 14.44
C TYR A 117 -6.09 -6.32 14.82
N ASN A 118 -5.21 -5.59 14.12
CA ASN A 118 -5.07 -4.15 14.25
C ASN A 118 -4.61 -3.49 12.95
N LYS A 119 -4.83 -2.18 12.83
CA LYS A 119 -4.54 -1.37 11.63
C LYS A 119 -3.07 -1.38 11.24
N PHE A 120 -2.16 -1.29 12.22
CA PHE A 120 -0.71 -1.26 11.98
C PHE A 120 -0.24 -2.51 11.25
N LEU A 121 -0.61 -3.69 11.77
CA LEU A 121 -0.26 -4.97 11.15
C LEU A 121 -0.97 -5.20 9.82
N ALA A 122 -2.25 -4.84 9.73
CA ALA A 122 -3.00 -4.95 8.49
C ALA A 122 -2.37 -4.12 7.37
N LYS A 123 -1.92 -2.90 7.68
CA LYS A 123 -1.23 -2.04 6.70
C LYS A 123 0.09 -2.64 6.25
N ILE A 124 0.93 -3.12 7.16
CA ILE A 124 2.18 -3.80 6.83
C ILE A 124 1.91 -5.05 5.98
N ALA A 125 0.92 -5.87 6.39
CA ALA A 125 0.54 -7.07 5.66
C ALA A 125 0.10 -6.76 4.21
N SER A 126 -0.64 -5.66 3.99
CA SER A 126 -1.09 -5.25 2.65
C SER A 126 0.07 -4.91 1.71
N ASP A 127 1.19 -4.43 2.24
CA ASP A 127 2.37 -4.07 1.46
C ASP A 127 3.34 -5.25 1.24
N TYR A 128 3.27 -6.28 2.11
CA TYR A 128 4.26 -7.34 2.20
C TYR A 128 4.38 -8.22 0.94
N ARG A 129 3.28 -8.43 0.20
CA ARG A 129 3.24 -9.27 -1.00
C ARG A 129 2.74 -8.54 -2.25
N LYS A 130 2.91 -7.21 -2.34
CA LYS A 130 2.56 -6.45 -3.55
C LYS A 130 3.38 -6.89 -4.77
N PRO A 131 2.84 -6.86 -5.98
CA PRO A 131 1.45 -6.55 -6.37
C PRO A 131 0.49 -7.73 -6.16
N ASP A 132 -0.82 -7.44 -6.16
CA ASP A 132 -1.92 -8.42 -6.05
C ASP A 132 -1.81 -9.35 -4.83
N GLY A 133 -1.15 -8.88 -3.77
CA GLY A 133 -0.88 -9.68 -2.58
C GLY A 133 -2.11 -9.87 -1.69
N LEU A 134 -2.08 -10.95 -0.93
CA LEU A 134 -2.94 -11.18 0.23
C LEU A 134 -2.05 -11.76 1.32
N CYS A 135 -2.01 -11.10 2.47
CA CYS A 135 -1.20 -11.53 3.60
C CYS A 135 -2.02 -11.42 4.88
N THR A 136 -2.00 -12.48 5.67
CA THR A 136 -2.62 -12.50 7.01
C THR A 136 -1.52 -12.61 8.06
N ILE A 137 -1.59 -11.75 9.08
CA ILE A 137 -0.72 -11.83 10.27
C ILE A 137 -1.60 -12.15 11.46
N HIS A 138 -1.52 -13.39 11.94
CA HIS A 138 -2.25 -13.86 13.11
C HIS A 138 -1.64 -13.32 14.41
N PRO A 139 -2.43 -13.17 15.49
CA PRO A 139 -1.96 -12.66 16.78
C PRO A 139 -0.76 -13.41 17.36
N ASP A 140 -0.76 -14.73 17.26
CA ASP A 140 0.31 -15.62 17.71
C ASP A 140 1.62 -15.47 16.92
N GLN A 141 1.54 -15.02 15.68
CA GLN A 141 2.68 -14.81 14.77
C GLN A 141 3.20 -13.37 14.76
N ALA A 142 2.42 -12.42 15.30
CA ALA A 142 2.63 -10.99 15.14
C ALA A 142 3.99 -10.53 15.68
N LEU A 143 4.35 -10.93 16.89
CA LEU A 143 5.63 -10.54 17.50
C LEU A 143 6.83 -11.09 16.73
N GLY A 144 6.77 -12.37 16.34
CA GLY A 144 7.83 -12.99 15.54
C GLY A 144 7.94 -12.39 14.12
N PHE A 145 6.82 -11.98 13.54
CA PHE A 145 6.79 -11.28 12.25
C PHE A 145 7.46 -9.91 12.36
N ILE A 146 7.02 -9.08 13.33
CA ILE A 146 7.55 -7.74 13.55
C ILE A 146 9.04 -7.78 13.89
N ALA A 147 9.47 -8.72 14.74
CA ALA A 147 10.86 -8.84 15.13
C ALA A 147 11.81 -8.94 13.93
N ARG A 148 11.42 -9.70 12.90
CA ARG A 148 12.21 -9.90 11.68
C ARG A 148 11.98 -8.85 10.60
N LEU A 149 10.95 -7.98 10.77
CA LEU A 149 10.62 -6.99 9.75
C LEU A 149 11.71 -5.92 9.66
N PRO A 150 12.26 -5.64 8.46
CA PRO A 150 13.18 -4.52 8.28
C PRO A 150 12.54 -3.19 8.68
N ILE A 151 13.31 -2.31 9.30
CA ILE A 151 12.78 -1.06 9.86
C ILE A 151 12.12 -0.17 8.79
N GLU A 152 12.59 -0.23 7.55
CA GLU A 152 12.02 0.50 6.39
C GLU A 152 10.62 0.04 6.02
N SER A 153 10.24 -1.17 6.45
CA SER A 153 8.92 -1.75 6.18
C SER A 153 7.89 -1.41 7.24
N PHE A 154 8.28 -0.71 8.29
CA PHE A 154 7.34 -0.24 9.30
C PHE A 154 6.50 0.90 8.75
N TRP A 155 5.19 0.81 8.95
CA TRP A 155 4.30 1.89 8.58
C TRP A 155 4.65 3.17 9.34
N GLY A 156 4.85 4.26 8.62
CA GLY A 156 5.29 5.55 9.18
C GLY A 156 6.81 5.76 9.16
N VAL A 157 7.60 4.73 8.83
CA VAL A 157 9.06 4.87 8.71
C VAL A 157 9.43 5.18 7.26
N GLY A 158 9.65 6.46 6.98
CA GLY A 158 10.18 6.91 5.69
C GLY A 158 11.71 6.81 5.62
N PRO A 159 12.30 7.07 4.43
CA PRO A 159 13.76 6.93 4.22
C PRO A 159 14.63 7.77 5.16
N VAL A 160 14.13 8.92 5.60
CA VAL A 160 14.86 9.80 6.54
C VAL A 160 14.87 9.17 7.93
N THR A 161 13.74 8.69 8.41
CA THR A 161 13.60 8.01 9.69
C THR A 161 14.41 6.72 9.72
N ALA A 162 14.32 5.91 8.66
CA ALA A 162 15.09 4.68 8.53
C ALA A 162 16.60 4.92 8.65
N ARG A 163 17.14 5.94 7.97
CA ARG A 163 18.57 6.31 8.08
C ARG A 163 18.98 6.69 9.50
N LYS A 164 18.12 7.44 10.22
CA LYS A 164 18.38 7.79 11.63
C LYS A 164 18.38 6.53 12.51
N MET A 165 17.43 5.63 12.31
CA MET A 165 17.38 4.36 13.05
C MET A 165 18.59 3.49 12.76
N HIS A 166 19.01 3.37 11.49
CA HIS A 166 20.23 2.64 11.12
C HIS A 166 21.49 3.24 11.79
N ALA A 167 21.60 4.56 11.86
CA ALA A 167 22.71 5.22 12.55
C ALA A 167 22.74 4.92 14.06
N LEU A 168 21.60 4.52 14.65
CA LEU A 168 21.48 4.06 16.04
C LEU A 168 21.59 2.52 16.17
N GLY A 169 21.93 1.81 15.09
CA GLY A 169 22.03 0.35 15.08
C GLY A 169 20.69 -0.38 15.01
N ILE A 170 19.59 0.32 14.69
CA ILE A 170 18.24 -0.26 14.63
C ILE A 170 17.92 -0.57 13.16
N HIS A 171 17.93 -1.87 12.80
CA HIS A 171 17.67 -2.34 11.43
C HIS A 171 16.38 -3.16 11.30
N ASN A 172 15.82 -3.63 12.41
CA ASN A 172 14.60 -4.46 12.43
C ASN A 172 13.80 -4.24 13.71
N GLY A 173 12.63 -4.91 13.78
CA GLY A 173 11.74 -4.79 14.92
C GLY A 173 12.29 -5.34 16.24
N GLU A 174 13.13 -6.37 16.20
CA GLU A 174 13.77 -6.93 17.40
C GLU A 174 14.70 -5.90 18.05
N GLN A 175 15.55 -5.26 17.24
CA GLN A 175 16.46 -4.21 17.72
C GLN A 175 15.69 -2.97 18.19
N LEU A 176 14.60 -2.59 17.50
CA LEU A 176 13.74 -1.51 17.97
C LEU A 176 13.13 -1.81 19.35
N ARG A 177 12.63 -3.02 19.55
CA ARG A 177 12.08 -3.45 20.83
C ARG A 177 13.12 -3.44 21.96
N ALA A 178 14.36 -3.72 21.65
CA ALA A 178 15.45 -3.73 22.63
C ALA A 178 15.88 -2.31 23.09
N CYS A 179 15.38 -1.25 22.42
CA CYS A 179 15.69 0.15 22.76
C CYS A 179 14.74 0.77 23.79
N SER A 180 13.80 0.03 24.36
CA SER A 180 12.80 0.49 25.34
C SER A 180 13.22 0.24 26.77
#